data_0e8ffcc59b93d991dd634dbbf3cd68b7
#
_entry.id   0e8ffcc59b93d991dd634dbbf3cd68b7
#
_cell.length_a   1.000
_cell.length_b   1.000
_cell.length_c   1.000
_cell.angle_alpha   90.00
_cell.angle_beta   90.00
_cell.angle_gamma   90.00
#
_symmetry.space_group_name_H-M   'P 1'
#
loop_
_entity.id
_entity.type
_entity.pdbx_description
1 polymer ?
#
loop_
_entity_poly.entity_id
_entity_poly.type
_entity_poly.pdbx_seq_one_letter_code
_entity_poly.pdbx_strand_id
1 'polypeptide(L)'
;MLSPEKRACWQALQRQAITLTPQEKVQGGDMPGDTVRITAPVCRRVEKLLPHLAAKLEEKYGEYIPAKLVIAISGGSGSGKTSGAVALREALAQVGLTGYVISGDNYPRRVPEHNDEERLAIFRSVGLKALLAAG
;
A
#
# COMPACT_ATOMS: atom_id res chain seq x y z
N MET A 1 3.24 -6.89 21.77
CA MET A 1 4.51 -6.14 21.87
C MET A 1 5.54 -6.74 20.92
N LEU A 2 6.24 -5.92 20.18
CA LEU A 2 7.32 -6.40 19.33
C LEU A 2 8.49 -6.93 20.17
N SER A 3 9.12 -7.99 19.65
CA SER A 3 10.40 -8.43 20.21
C SER A 3 11.47 -7.34 20.05
N PRO A 4 12.54 -7.34 20.88
CA PRO A 4 13.63 -6.38 20.73
C PRO A 4 14.26 -6.38 19.33
N GLU A 5 14.36 -7.55 18.69
CA GLU A 5 14.87 -7.69 17.32
C GLU A 5 14.01 -6.95 16.30
N LYS A 6 12.69 -7.13 16.38
CA LYS A 6 11.77 -6.44 15.46
C LYS A 6 11.71 -4.94 15.72
N ARG A 7 11.87 -4.52 16.97
CA ARG A 7 12.00 -3.10 17.28
C ARG A 7 13.24 -2.50 16.62
N ALA A 8 14.36 -3.20 16.66
CA ALA A 8 15.59 -2.77 15.98
C ALA A 8 15.37 -2.61 14.46
N CYS A 9 14.56 -3.49 13.84
CA CYS A 9 14.19 -3.35 12.42
C CYS A 9 13.43 -2.05 12.12
N TRP A 10 12.48 -1.67 12.97
CA TRP A 10 11.77 -0.39 12.83
C TRP A 10 12.68 0.82 13.05
N GLN A 11 13.59 0.73 14.01
CA GLN A 11 14.57 1.79 14.23
C GLN A 11 15.55 1.92 13.06
N ALA A 12 15.86 0.82 12.38
CA ALA A 12 16.70 0.84 11.19
C ALA A 12 16.09 1.65 10.04
N LEU A 13 14.77 1.71 9.93
CA LEU A 13 14.08 2.55 8.93
C LEU A 13 14.39 4.05 9.10
N GLN A 14 14.66 4.50 10.30
CA GLN A 14 15.01 5.90 10.56
C GLN A 14 16.48 6.21 10.29
N ARG A 15 17.33 5.25 10.52
CA ARG A 15 18.79 5.42 10.51
C ARG A 15 19.44 5.00 9.21
N GLN A 16 18.85 4.05 8.52
CA GLN A 16 19.41 3.43 7.33
C GLN A 16 18.75 3.97 6.07
N ALA A 17 19.56 4.48 5.14
CA ALA A 17 19.07 4.82 3.83
C ALA A 17 18.70 3.54 3.06
N ILE A 18 17.41 3.37 2.76
CA ILE A 18 16.92 2.26 1.97
C ILE A 18 16.89 2.69 0.52
N THR A 19 17.48 1.88 -0.35
CA THR A 19 17.46 2.06 -1.79
C THR A 19 16.62 0.97 -2.42
N LEU A 20 15.60 1.36 -3.19
CA LEU A 20 14.77 0.47 -3.96
C LEU A 20 15.21 0.45 -5.42
N THR A 21 15.18 -0.73 -6.01
CA THR A 21 15.47 -0.92 -7.43
C THR A 21 14.17 -1.09 -8.20
N PRO A 22 13.98 -0.39 -9.34
CA PRO A 22 12.84 -0.64 -10.21
C PRO A 22 12.77 -2.09 -10.67
N GLN A 23 11.57 -2.64 -10.72
CA GLN A 23 11.34 -4.03 -11.11
C GLN A 23 10.17 -4.10 -12.09
N GLU A 24 10.36 -4.84 -13.18
CA GLU A 24 9.34 -4.96 -14.23
C GLU A 24 8.19 -5.89 -13.84
N LYS A 25 8.46 -6.89 -13.02
CA LYS A 25 7.47 -7.90 -12.67
C LYS A 25 7.71 -8.42 -11.26
N VAL A 26 6.85 -8.00 -10.33
CA VAL A 26 6.90 -8.43 -8.92
C VAL A 26 5.54 -8.97 -8.55
N GLN A 27 5.49 -9.98 -7.69
CA GLN A 27 4.23 -10.44 -7.11
C GLN A 27 3.48 -9.27 -6.48
N GLY A 28 2.26 -9.02 -6.93
CA GLY A 28 1.46 -7.88 -6.53
C GLY A 28 0.88 -8.02 -5.14
N GLY A 29 -0.38 -8.37 -5.07
CA GLY A 29 -1.10 -8.54 -3.81
C GLY A 29 -1.18 -9.98 -3.33
N ASP A 30 -2.32 -10.31 -2.77
CA ASP A 30 -2.67 -11.62 -2.21
C ASP A 30 -3.20 -12.62 -3.23
N MET A 31 -3.49 -12.18 -4.46
CA MET A 31 -3.97 -13.08 -5.52
C MET A 31 -2.79 -13.72 -6.28
N PRO A 32 -2.78 -15.05 -6.39
CA PRO A 32 -1.75 -15.74 -7.17
C PRO A 32 -1.72 -15.28 -8.64
N GLY A 33 -0.52 -15.03 -9.15
CA GLY A 33 -0.33 -14.61 -10.53
C GLY A 33 -0.46 -13.10 -10.79
N ASP A 34 -0.95 -12.33 -9.82
CA ASP A 34 -0.95 -10.88 -9.90
C ASP A 34 0.47 -10.35 -9.85
N THR A 35 0.82 -9.54 -10.83
CA THR A 35 2.12 -8.90 -10.89
C THR A 35 1.98 -7.40 -11.07
N VAL A 36 2.90 -6.65 -10.48
CA VAL A 36 2.99 -5.21 -10.64
C VAL A 36 4.37 -4.79 -11.09
N ARG A 37 4.44 -3.62 -11.70
CA ARG A 37 5.67 -2.95 -12.07
C ARG A 37 6.00 -1.91 -11.01
N ILE A 38 7.21 -1.94 -10.51
CA ILE A 38 7.74 -0.90 -9.62
C ILE A 38 8.64 0.00 -10.45
N THR A 39 8.19 1.22 -10.69
CA THR A 39 8.93 2.22 -11.48
C THR A 39 9.88 3.03 -10.62
N ALA A 40 10.86 3.69 -11.23
CA ALA A 40 11.77 4.57 -10.52
C ALA A 40 11.06 5.70 -9.73
N PRO A 41 10.01 6.36 -10.25
CA PRO A 41 9.24 7.32 -9.46
C PRO A 41 8.58 6.72 -8.22
N VAL A 42 8.06 5.50 -8.31
CA VAL A 42 7.48 4.78 -7.16
C VAL A 42 8.55 4.49 -6.11
N CYS A 43 9.72 4.00 -6.54
CA CYS A 43 10.85 3.78 -5.64
C CYS A 43 11.19 5.05 -4.85
N ARG A 44 11.36 6.17 -5.54
CA ARG A 44 11.71 7.45 -4.90
C ARG A 44 10.64 7.93 -3.91
N ARG A 45 9.37 7.75 -4.22
CA ARG A 45 8.27 8.13 -3.29
C ARG A 45 8.31 7.29 -2.02
N VAL A 46 8.48 5.99 -2.16
CA VAL A 46 8.54 5.07 -1.02
C VAL A 46 9.78 5.34 -0.18
N GLU A 47 10.94 5.50 -0.79
CA GLU A 47 12.18 5.85 -0.09
C GLU A 47 12.03 7.12 0.76
N LYS A 48 11.36 8.14 0.23
CA LYS A 48 11.08 9.38 0.97
C LYS A 48 10.05 9.19 2.09
N LEU A 49 9.10 8.28 1.90
CA LEU A 49 8.04 7.99 2.87
C LEU A 49 8.58 7.27 4.11
N LEU A 50 9.53 6.38 3.95
CA LEU A 50 9.99 5.48 5.01
C LEU A 50 10.42 6.18 6.31
N PRO A 51 11.25 7.23 6.28
CA PRO A 51 11.62 7.94 7.50
C PRO A 51 10.43 8.57 8.22
N HIS A 52 9.47 9.11 7.45
CA HIS A 52 8.25 9.70 7.99
C HIS A 52 7.33 8.64 8.61
N LEU A 53 7.21 7.50 7.97
CA LEU A 53 6.44 6.36 8.50
C LEU A 53 7.04 5.88 9.83
N ALA A 54 8.34 5.68 9.88
CA ALA A 54 9.03 5.26 11.08
C ALA A 54 8.89 6.28 12.23
N ALA A 55 9.02 7.57 11.94
CA ALA A 55 8.83 8.63 12.91
C ALA A 55 7.40 8.68 13.46
N LYS A 56 6.40 8.50 12.60
CA LYS A 56 4.99 8.45 13.02
C LYS A 56 4.65 7.24 13.86
N LEU A 57 5.23 6.10 13.57
CA LEU A 57 5.05 4.91 14.39
C LEU A 57 5.69 5.07 15.77
N GLU A 58 6.86 5.65 15.85
CA GLU A 58 7.52 5.96 17.10
C GLU A 58 6.72 6.97 17.93
N GLU A 59 6.24 8.04 17.30
CA GLU A 59 5.38 9.04 17.94
C GLU A 59 4.12 8.41 18.53
N LYS A 60 3.48 7.51 17.78
CA LYS A 60 2.19 6.91 18.18
C LYS A 60 2.34 5.82 19.22
N TYR A 61 3.34 5.00 19.11
CA TYR A 61 3.47 3.77 19.92
C TYR A 61 4.68 3.79 20.86
N GLY A 62 5.68 4.62 20.60
CA GLY A 62 6.89 4.64 21.39
C GLY A 62 7.54 3.27 21.46
N GLU A 63 7.79 2.79 22.67
CA GLU A 63 8.37 1.48 22.90
C GLU A 63 7.39 0.31 22.71
N TYR A 64 6.10 0.59 22.60
CA TYR A 64 5.03 -0.40 22.56
C TYR A 64 4.49 -0.63 21.15
N ILE A 65 5.34 -0.64 20.13
CA ILE A 65 4.91 -0.95 18.75
C ILE A 65 4.25 -2.34 18.74
N PRO A 66 3.02 -2.46 18.23
CA PRO A 66 2.33 -3.75 18.18
C PRO A 66 3.06 -4.78 17.32
N ALA A 67 2.89 -6.05 17.63
CA ALA A 67 3.47 -7.14 16.84
C ALA A 67 2.93 -7.20 15.40
N LYS A 68 1.73 -6.68 15.18
CA LYS A 68 1.08 -6.57 13.87
C LYS A 68 0.61 -5.16 13.65
N LEU A 69 0.96 -4.60 12.50
CA LEU A 69 0.53 -3.28 12.06
C LEU A 69 -0.22 -3.39 10.75
N VAL A 70 -1.26 -2.59 10.60
CA VAL A 70 -1.98 -2.43 9.35
C VAL A 70 -1.71 -1.02 8.82
N ILE A 71 -1.18 -0.95 7.62
CA ILE A 71 -0.95 0.31 6.91
C ILE A 71 -1.96 0.38 5.77
N ALA A 72 -2.90 1.31 5.86
CA ALA A 72 -3.89 1.53 4.82
C ALA A 72 -3.35 2.50 3.77
N ILE A 73 -3.38 2.09 2.51
CA ILE A 73 -3.00 2.92 1.36
C ILE A 73 -4.24 3.17 0.53
N SER A 74 -4.63 4.43 0.42
CA SER A 74 -5.80 4.87 -0.33
C SER A 74 -5.44 5.88 -1.40
N GLY A 75 -6.29 6.00 -2.38
CA GLY A 75 -6.11 6.94 -3.48
C GLY A 75 -7.06 6.64 -4.64
N GLY A 76 -7.10 7.51 -5.62
CA GLY A 76 -7.89 7.33 -6.82
C GLY A 76 -7.44 6.13 -7.67
N SER A 77 -8.31 5.65 -8.53
CA SER A 77 -7.97 4.60 -9.48
C SER A 77 -6.80 5.05 -10.37
N GLY A 78 -5.83 4.17 -10.60
CA GLY A 78 -4.63 4.46 -11.39
C GLY A 78 -3.59 5.34 -10.71
N SER A 79 -3.73 5.64 -9.41
CA SER A 79 -2.76 6.47 -8.67
C SER A 79 -1.48 5.72 -8.24
N GLY A 80 -1.38 4.43 -8.55
CA GLY A 80 -0.21 3.61 -8.20
C GLY A 80 -0.24 3.02 -6.79
N LYS A 81 -1.42 2.88 -6.19
CA LYS A 81 -1.59 2.30 -4.84
C LYS A 81 -0.94 0.93 -4.69
N THR A 82 -1.24 0.02 -5.59
CA THR A 82 -0.73 -1.36 -5.54
C THR A 82 0.79 -1.39 -5.71
N SER A 83 1.32 -0.67 -6.68
CA SER A 83 2.77 -0.57 -6.89
C SER A 83 3.47 0.05 -5.69
N GLY A 84 2.87 1.08 -5.08
CA GLY A 84 3.38 1.71 -3.86
C GLY A 84 3.37 0.76 -2.66
N ALA A 85 2.29 0.00 -2.48
CA ALA A 85 2.18 -0.99 -1.41
C ALA A 85 3.22 -2.10 -1.54
N VAL A 86 3.40 -2.61 -2.76
CA VAL A 86 4.40 -3.65 -3.04
C VAL A 86 5.82 -3.10 -2.86
N ALA A 87 6.12 -1.90 -3.33
CA ALA A 87 7.41 -1.26 -3.10
C ALA A 87 7.70 -1.04 -1.62
N LEU A 88 6.68 -0.66 -0.83
CA LEU A 88 6.80 -0.54 0.62
C LEU A 88 7.10 -1.89 1.27
N ARG A 89 6.44 -2.96 0.84
CA ARG A 89 6.73 -4.32 1.32
C ARG A 89 8.18 -4.71 1.05
N GLU A 90 8.68 -4.44 -0.16
CA GLU A 90 10.08 -4.73 -0.54
C GLU A 90 11.07 -3.91 0.32
N ALA A 91 10.76 -2.66 0.59
CA ALA A 91 11.57 -1.81 1.45
C ALA A 91 11.63 -2.31 2.90
N LEU A 92 10.49 -2.69 3.46
CA LEU A 92 10.39 -3.24 4.81
C LEU A 92 11.16 -4.57 4.92
N ALA A 93 11.14 -5.38 3.88
CA ALA A 93 11.90 -6.64 3.84
C ALA A 93 13.42 -6.42 3.95
N GLN A 94 13.95 -5.31 3.42
CA GLN A 94 15.38 -5.00 3.53
C GLN A 94 15.85 -4.80 4.98
N VAL A 95 14.97 -4.40 5.87
CA VAL A 95 15.26 -4.24 7.30
C VAL A 95 14.77 -5.41 8.16
N GLY A 96 14.34 -6.50 7.54
CA GLY A 96 13.90 -7.71 8.24
C GLY A 96 12.43 -7.72 8.67
N LEU A 97 11.61 -6.82 8.14
CA LEU A 97 10.18 -6.78 8.42
C LEU A 97 9.39 -7.48 7.31
N THR A 98 8.57 -8.43 7.68
CA THR A 98 7.71 -9.15 6.73
C THR A 98 6.41 -8.38 6.54
N GLY A 99 6.11 -8.04 5.29
CA GLY A 99 4.87 -7.40 4.91
C GLY A 99 3.98 -8.30 4.07
N TYR A 100 2.69 -8.12 4.19
CA TYR A 100 1.68 -8.76 3.35
C TYR A 100 0.79 -7.69 2.72
N VAL A 101 0.61 -7.74 1.42
CA VAL A 101 -0.23 -6.76 0.69
C VAL A 101 -1.57 -7.39 0.38
N ILE A 102 -2.63 -6.74 0.84
CA ILE A 102 -4.01 -7.12 0.55
C ILE A 102 -4.63 -5.99 -0.28
N SER A 103 -5.13 -6.34 -1.46
CA SER A 103 -5.82 -5.38 -2.31
C SER A 103 -7.33 -5.41 -2.05
N GLY A 104 -7.89 -4.28 -1.68
CA GLY A 104 -9.33 -4.13 -1.49
C GLY A 104 -10.16 -4.41 -2.74
N ASP A 105 -9.55 -4.29 -3.92
CA ASP A 105 -10.20 -4.58 -5.20
C ASP A 105 -10.55 -6.07 -5.35
N ASN A 106 -9.83 -6.96 -4.66
CA ASN A 106 -10.08 -8.38 -4.66
C ASN A 106 -11.24 -8.80 -3.74
N TYR A 107 -11.73 -7.89 -2.91
CA TYR A 107 -12.77 -8.15 -1.91
C TYR A 107 -13.91 -7.13 -2.03
N PRO A 108 -14.64 -7.11 -3.17
CA PRO A 108 -15.75 -6.19 -3.34
C PRO A 108 -16.88 -6.50 -2.35
N ARG A 109 -17.56 -5.48 -1.89
CA ARG A 109 -18.71 -5.62 -0.98
C ARG A 109 -19.89 -6.35 -1.62
N ARG A 110 -19.95 -6.38 -2.94
CA ARG A 110 -21.05 -6.92 -3.74
C ARG A 110 -20.55 -8.02 -4.64
N VAL A 111 -21.48 -8.83 -5.11
CA VAL A 111 -21.17 -9.90 -6.05
C VAL A 111 -20.56 -9.29 -7.32
N PRO A 112 -19.37 -9.73 -7.75
CA PRO A 112 -18.66 -9.10 -8.87
C PRO A 112 -19.49 -9.03 -10.16
N GLU A 113 -20.33 -10.02 -10.42
CA GLU A 113 -21.20 -10.07 -11.59
C GLU A 113 -22.19 -8.92 -11.67
N HIS A 114 -22.55 -8.31 -10.55
CA HIS A 114 -23.51 -7.20 -10.49
C HIS A 114 -22.86 -5.81 -10.38
N ASN A 115 -21.55 -5.74 -10.14
CA ASN A 115 -20.88 -4.46 -9.91
C ASN A 115 -20.96 -3.53 -11.13
N ASP A 116 -20.82 -4.06 -12.33
CA ASP A 116 -20.87 -3.25 -13.55
C ASP A 116 -22.30 -2.79 -13.87
N GLU A 117 -23.28 -3.64 -13.63
CA GLU A 117 -24.70 -3.29 -13.79
C GLU A 117 -25.11 -2.18 -12.83
N GLU A 118 -24.66 -2.25 -11.58
CA GLU A 118 -24.94 -1.23 -10.58
C GLU A 118 -24.24 0.10 -10.89
N ARG A 119 -22.99 0.06 -11.33
CA ARG A 119 -22.28 1.26 -11.80
C ARG A 119 -23.01 1.92 -12.96
N LEU A 120 -23.44 1.12 -13.91
CA LEU A 120 -24.20 1.60 -15.07
C LEU A 120 -25.56 2.16 -14.66
N ALA A 121 -26.26 1.53 -13.71
CA ALA A 121 -27.53 2.01 -13.18
C ALA A 121 -27.36 3.36 -12.47
N ILE A 122 -26.33 3.51 -11.66
CA ILE A 122 -26.00 4.77 -10.99
C ILE A 122 -25.67 5.84 -12.02
N PHE A 123 -24.85 5.52 -13.00
CA PHE A 123 -24.50 6.45 -14.09
C PHE A 123 -25.72 6.92 -14.84
N ARG A 124 -26.66 6.04 -15.18
CA ARG A 124 -27.91 6.39 -15.86
C ARG A 124 -28.84 7.21 -15.00
N SER A 125 -28.91 6.96 -13.69
CA SER A 125 -29.82 7.66 -12.77
C SER A 125 -29.33 9.06 -12.41
N VAL A 126 -28.02 9.23 -12.23
CA VAL A 126 -27.40 10.49 -11.77
C VAL A 126 -26.96 11.36 -12.95
N GLY A 127 -26.66 10.73 -14.07
CA GLY A 127 -26.22 11.38 -15.31
C GLY A 127 -24.80 11.90 -15.28
N LEU A 128 -24.29 12.21 -16.46
CA LEU A 128 -22.91 12.64 -16.64
C LEU A 128 -22.60 13.96 -15.91
N LYS A 129 -23.56 14.87 -15.83
CA LYS A 129 -23.38 16.17 -15.15
C LYS A 129 -23.10 16.02 -13.65
N ALA A 130 -23.79 15.11 -12.98
CA ALA A 130 -23.58 14.86 -11.55
C ALA A 130 -22.25 14.16 -11.30
N LEU A 131 -21.84 13.29 -12.21
CA LEU A 131 -20.53 12.63 -12.14
C LEU A 131 -19.39 13.63 -12.33
N LEU A 132 -19.52 14.56 -13.26
CA LEU A 132 -18.55 15.62 -13.50
C LEU A 132 -18.52 16.65 -12.36
N ALA A 133 -19.65 16.90 -11.72
CA ALA A 133 -19.73 17.79 -10.56
C ALA A 133 -19.14 17.16 -9.28
N ALA A 134 -19.14 15.82 -9.18
CA ALA A 134 -18.59 15.08 -8.05
C ALA A 134 -17.08 14.75 -8.20
N GLY A 135 -16.57 14.89 -9.40
CA GLY A 135 -15.16 14.62 -9.71
C GLY A 135 -14.26 15.74 -9.37
#